data_23f5dfa1ba21f2bebf3c3c71ebd1a05f
#
_entry.id   23f5dfa1ba21f2bebf3c3c71ebd1a05f
#
_cell.length_a   1.000
_cell.length_b   1.000
_cell.length_c   1.000
_cell.angle_alpha   90.00
_cell.angle_beta   90.00
_cell.angle_gamma   90.00
#
_symmetry.space_group_name_H-M   'P 1'
#
loop_
_entity.id
_entity.type
_entity.pdbx_description
1 polymer ?
#
loop_
_entity_poly.entity_id
_entity_poly.type
_entity_poly.pdbx_seq_one_letter_code
_entity_poly.pdbx_strand_id
1 'polypeptide(L)'
;MTETKRSAKVLRILVAVLLAVLMVSGVFATMLRSHASTNEEYCYNYLVNTMGLNTAAAAGLLANFEQESSFNPTLSGDSGSSYGLCQWNKSRKTALINYCNSNGLDYSSLYGQLSYLFYELQNEYPSLLSTLRSTANNSGGAYNAGYRFCYDFERPASRESKSKARASSASGNYYPKYAGNGGSYTTQATTAAPAPAPTQPGNYVVSTGGSNLNVRSGPSADTTAVAKVTDGTRITVTEVSNGFGHVNVGGVDGWVSMSYVKAA
;
A
#
# COMPACT_ATOMS: atom_id res chain seq x y z
N MET A 1 -32.52 39.13 -37.63
CA MET A 1 -31.20 39.25 -36.95
C MET A 1 -31.21 38.83 -35.47
N THR A 2 -32.29 38.32 -34.93
CA THR A 2 -32.46 37.94 -33.50
C THR A 2 -32.32 36.45 -33.20
N GLU A 3 -32.64 35.56 -34.15
CA GLU A 3 -32.57 34.10 -33.93
C GLU A 3 -31.13 33.55 -33.90
N THR A 4 -30.26 34.03 -34.77
CA THR A 4 -28.84 33.61 -34.83
C THR A 4 -28.06 33.96 -33.56
N LYS A 5 -28.39 35.09 -32.92
CA LYS A 5 -27.74 35.48 -31.63
C LYS A 5 -28.23 34.63 -30.47
N ARG A 6 -29.47 34.14 -30.50
CA ARG A 6 -30.07 33.29 -29.48
C ARG A 6 -29.50 31.87 -29.55
N SER A 7 -29.33 31.32 -30.74
CA SER A 7 -28.72 30.05 -31.02
C SER A 7 -27.24 30.02 -30.59
N ALA A 8 -26.46 31.05 -30.89
CA ALA A 8 -25.06 31.15 -30.47
C ALA A 8 -24.91 31.24 -28.94
N LYS A 9 -25.84 31.91 -28.25
CA LYS A 9 -25.83 32.01 -26.78
C LYS A 9 -26.12 30.65 -26.11
N VAL A 10 -27.11 29.89 -26.63
CA VAL A 10 -27.45 28.54 -26.17
C VAL A 10 -26.29 27.58 -26.40
N LEU A 11 -25.65 27.62 -27.56
CA LEU A 11 -24.49 26.77 -27.86
C LEU A 11 -23.30 27.04 -26.90
N ARG A 12 -23.03 28.32 -26.58
CA ARG A 12 -21.97 28.68 -25.63
C ARG A 12 -22.27 28.17 -24.23
N ILE A 13 -23.52 28.20 -23.78
CA ILE A 13 -23.94 27.68 -22.47
C ILE A 13 -23.78 26.14 -22.44
N LEU A 14 -24.20 25.44 -23.50
CA LEU A 14 -24.07 23.99 -23.61
C LEU A 14 -22.59 23.54 -23.59
N VAL A 15 -21.72 24.26 -24.32
CA VAL A 15 -20.27 23.99 -24.32
C VAL A 15 -19.66 24.25 -22.95
N ALA A 16 -20.05 25.32 -22.25
CA ALA A 16 -19.56 25.62 -20.91
C ALA A 16 -19.99 24.57 -19.88
N VAL A 17 -21.25 24.08 -19.97
CA VAL A 17 -21.76 22.99 -19.10
C VAL A 17 -21.03 21.68 -19.37
N LEU A 18 -20.80 21.36 -20.66
CA LEU A 18 -20.05 20.14 -21.03
C LEU A 18 -18.61 20.17 -20.52
N LEU A 19 -17.93 21.33 -20.65
CA LEU A 19 -16.58 21.51 -20.11
C LEU A 19 -16.54 21.43 -18.57
N ALA A 20 -17.54 21.96 -17.88
CA ALA A 20 -17.66 21.87 -16.43
C ALA A 20 -17.88 20.41 -15.99
N VAL A 21 -18.70 19.63 -16.68
CA VAL A 21 -18.92 18.20 -16.41
C VAL A 21 -17.65 17.39 -16.65
N LEU A 22 -16.89 17.70 -17.72
CA LEU A 22 -15.62 17.05 -18.01
C LEU A 22 -14.55 17.37 -16.95
N MET A 23 -14.52 18.62 -16.44
CA MET A 23 -13.58 18.97 -15.37
C MET A 23 -13.95 18.30 -14.05
N VAL A 24 -15.23 18.22 -13.69
CA VAL A 24 -15.68 17.54 -12.47
C VAL A 24 -15.39 16.04 -12.55
N SER A 25 -15.63 15.40 -13.69
CA SER A 25 -15.30 13.97 -13.87
C SER A 25 -13.79 13.72 -13.86
N GLY A 26 -12.98 14.64 -14.39
CA GLY A 26 -11.52 14.57 -14.33
C GLY A 26 -10.98 14.71 -12.91
N VAL A 27 -11.51 15.65 -12.13
CA VAL A 27 -11.14 15.83 -10.71
C VAL A 27 -11.58 14.64 -9.86
N PHE A 28 -12.75 14.06 -10.11
CA PHE A 28 -13.23 12.87 -9.41
C PHE A 28 -12.37 11.64 -9.73
N ALA A 29 -11.97 11.46 -10.99
CA ALA A 29 -11.08 10.36 -11.41
C ALA A 29 -9.66 10.52 -10.83
N THR A 30 -9.16 11.75 -10.68
CA THR A 30 -7.86 12.00 -10.04
C THR A 30 -7.92 11.84 -8.53
N MET A 31 -9.03 12.18 -7.87
CA MET A 31 -9.23 11.92 -6.44
C MET A 31 -9.33 10.43 -6.13
N LEU A 32 -10.05 9.64 -6.93
CA LEU A 32 -10.11 8.18 -6.81
C LEU A 32 -8.73 7.52 -7.04
N ARG A 33 -7.96 7.99 -8.01
CA ARG A 33 -6.59 7.53 -8.23
C ARG A 33 -5.64 7.92 -7.10
N SER A 34 -5.83 9.08 -6.49
CA SER A 34 -5.02 9.53 -5.36
C SER A 34 -5.23 8.65 -4.12
N HIS A 35 -6.45 8.17 -3.86
CA HIS A 35 -6.73 7.30 -2.71
C HIS A 35 -6.17 5.88 -2.91
N ALA A 36 -6.40 5.29 -4.06
CA ALA A 36 -5.83 3.99 -4.42
C ALA A 36 -4.29 4.03 -4.47
N SER A 37 -3.70 5.14 -4.97
CA SER A 37 -2.26 5.36 -4.99
C SER A 37 -1.65 5.40 -3.58
N THR A 38 -2.35 5.97 -2.60
CA THR A 38 -1.87 6.04 -1.22
C THR A 38 -1.83 4.67 -0.56
N ASN A 39 -2.84 3.83 -0.73
CA ASN A 39 -2.89 2.49 -0.18
C ASN A 39 -1.88 1.56 -0.88
N GLU A 40 -1.76 1.66 -2.20
CA GLU A 40 -0.75 0.94 -2.98
C GLU A 40 0.67 1.30 -2.52
N GLU A 41 0.96 2.60 -2.38
CA GLU A 41 2.26 3.08 -1.94
C GLU A 41 2.57 2.63 -0.51
N TYR A 42 1.58 2.64 0.38
CA TYR A 42 1.72 2.10 1.72
C TYR A 42 2.09 0.60 1.69
N CYS A 43 1.38 -0.20 0.89
CA CYS A 43 1.69 -1.62 0.71
C CYS A 43 3.11 -1.81 0.17
N TYR A 44 3.51 -1.09 -0.88
CA TYR A 44 4.86 -1.16 -1.43
C TYR A 44 5.93 -0.92 -0.36
N ASN A 45 5.77 0.15 0.40
CA ASN A 45 6.74 0.54 1.42
C ASN A 45 6.81 -0.49 2.56
N TYR A 46 5.70 -1.06 2.98
CA TYR A 46 5.70 -2.14 3.96
C TYR A 46 6.42 -3.39 3.44
N LEU A 47 6.14 -3.80 2.21
CA LEU A 47 6.79 -4.95 1.57
C LEU A 47 8.30 -4.80 1.48
N VAL A 48 8.79 -3.60 1.12
CA VAL A 48 10.21 -3.33 0.98
C VAL A 48 10.88 -3.11 2.34
N ASN A 49 10.35 -2.20 3.16
CA ASN A 49 11.03 -1.74 4.37
C ASN A 49 10.82 -2.66 5.57
N THR A 50 9.69 -3.37 5.64
CA THR A 50 9.36 -4.25 6.78
C THR A 50 9.55 -5.72 6.45
N MET A 51 9.12 -6.19 5.28
CA MET A 51 9.28 -7.59 4.89
C MET A 51 10.63 -7.89 4.23
N GLY A 52 11.41 -6.85 3.86
CA GLY A 52 12.72 -6.99 3.23
C GLY A 52 12.67 -7.52 1.80
N LEU A 53 11.58 -7.26 1.08
CA LEU A 53 11.46 -7.62 -0.32
C LEU A 53 12.13 -6.55 -1.20
N ASN A 54 12.70 -6.97 -2.34
CA ASN A 54 13.15 -6.02 -3.34
C ASN A 54 11.95 -5.52 -4.19
N THR A 55 12.20 -4.52 -5.04
CA THR A 55 11.18 -3.91 -5.89
C THR A 55 10.45 -4.92 -6.76
N ALA A 56 11.15 -5.91 -7.31
CA ALA A 56 10.54 -6.93 -8.17
C ALA A 56 9.58 -7.83 -7.39
N ALA A 57 9.99 -8.31 -6.22
CA ALA A 57 9.14 -9.11 -5.35
C ALA A 57 7.93 -8.30 -4.86
N ALA A 58 8.14 -7.05 -4.42
CA ALA A 58 7.06 -6.15 -4.01
C ALA A 58 6.06 -5.91 -5.16
N ALA A 59 6.52 -5.66 -6.38
CA ALA A 59 5.67 -5.51 -7.57
C ALA A 59 4.80 -6.75 -7.81
N GLY A 60 5.33 -7.95 -7.55
CA GLY A 60 4.60 -9.20 -7.63
C GLY A 60 3.41 -9.26 -6.66
N LEU A 61 3.61 -8.85 -5.41
CA LEU A 61 2.55 -8.83 -4.40
C LEU A 61 1.53 -7.73 -4.68
N LEU A 62 1.97 -6.53 -5.10
CA LEU A 62 1.06 -5.42 -5.45
C LEU A 62 0.09 -5.80 -6.56
N ALA A 63 0.55 -6.48 -7.62
CA ALA A 63 -0.31 -6.96 -8.69
C ALA A 63 -1.37 -7.97 -8.20
N ASN A 64 -1.11 -8.70 -7.13
CA ASN A 64 -2.07 -9.56 -6.48
C ASN A 64 -3.06 -8.78 -5.62
N PHE A 65 -2.60 -7.85 -4.78
CA PHE A 65 -3.47 -7.02 -3.95
C PHE A 65 -4.45 -6.17 -4.77
N GLU A 66 -4.01 -5.64 -5.93
CA GLU A 66 -4.91 -4.96 -6.86
C GLU A 66 -6.08 -5.85 -7.29
N GLN A 67 -5.79 -7.07 -7.69
CA GLN A 67 -6.80 -8.01 -8.19
C GLN A 67 -7.70 -8.58 -7.08
N GLU A 68 -7.22 -8.68 -5.85
CA GLU A 68 -8.01 -9.18 -4.72
C GLU A 68 -8.93 -8.08 -4.15
N SER A 69 -8.43 -6.87 -3.99
CA SER A 69 -9.15 -5.84 -3.24
C SER A 69 -9.02 -4.41 -3.78
N SER A 70 -8.27 -4.19 -4.86
CA SER A 70 -7.84 -2.84 -5.28
C SER A 70 -7.21 -2.06 -4.11
N PHE A 71 -6.39 -2.74 -3.31
CA PHE A 71 -5.75 -2.21 -2.10
C PHE A 71 -6.72 -1.74 -1.00
N ASN A 72 -7.97 -2.20 -1.01
CA ASN A 72 -8.96 -1.84 -0.02
C ASN A 72 -8.95 -2.86 1.16
N PRO A 73 -8.46 -2.47 2.36
CA PRO A 73 -8.40 -3.38 3.51
C PRO A 73 -9.76 -3.72 4.10
N THR A 74 -10.81 -2.99 3.74
CA THR A 74 -12.18 -3.21 4.25
C THR A 74 -13.10 -3.90 3.25
N LEU A 75 -12.58 -4.28 2.07
CA LEU A 75 -13.38 -4.95 1.06
C LEU A 75 -13.86 -6.32 1.57
N SER A 76 -15.17 -6.52 1.50
CA SER A 76 -15.80 -7.81 1.81
C SER A 76 -16.25 -8.47 0.52
N GLY A 77 -15.72 -9.64 0.22
CA GLY A 77 -16.07 -10.46 -0.95
C GLY A 77 -16.87 -11.71 -0.56
N ASP A 78 -17.33 -12.46 -1.59
CA ASP A 78 -18.00 -13.74 -1.45
C ASP A 78 -19.14 -13.73 -0.39
N SER A 79 -20.02 -12.73 -0.48
CA SER A 79 -21.12 -12.56 0.46
C SER A 79 -20.66 -12.44 1.92
N GLY A 80 -19.50 -11.84 2.17
CA GLY A 80 -18.94 -11.62 3.49
C GLY A 80 -17.99 -12.71 3.99
N SER A 81 -17.75 -13.76 3.21
CA SER A 81 -16.84 -14.84 3.60
C SER A 81 -15.37 -14.52 3.36
N SER A 82 -15.05 -13.63 2.41
CA SER A 82 -13.71 -13.13 2.13
C SER A 82 -13.55 -11.69 2.63
N TYR A 83 -12.32 -11.29 3.00
CA TYR A 83 -12.08 -9.96 3.59
C TYR A 83 -10.68 -9.43 3.31
N GLY A 84 -10.63 -8.13 3.02
CA GLY A 84 -9.43 -7.31 3.04
C GLY A 84 -8.48 -7.50 1.89
N LEU A 85 -7.23 -7.11 2.10
CA LEU A 85 -6.18 -6.93 1.10
C LEU A 85 -5.94 -8.17 0.22
N CYS A 86 -5.87 -9.37 0.82
CA CYS A 86 -5.69 -10.65 0.15
C CYS A 86 -6.98 -11.49 0.11
N GLN A 87 -8.13 -10.90 0.35
CA GLN A 87 -9.41 -11.60 0.39
C GLN A 87 -9.36 -12.91 1.20
N TRP A 88 -8.74 -12.84 2.40
CA TRP A 88 -8.72 -13.99 3.30
C TRP A 88 -10.13 -14.52 3.55
N ASN A 89 -10.32 -15.82 3.36
CA ASN A 89 -11.65 -16.44 3.49
C ASN A 89 -11.69 -17.49 4.60
N LYS A 90 -12.90 -17.79 5.08
CA LYS A 90 -13.17 -18.86 6.07
C LYS A 90 -12.19 -18.82 7.25
N SER A 91 -11.46 -19.92 7.49
CA SER A 91 -10.50 -20.07 8.58
C SER A 91 -9.36 -19.04 8.51
N ARG A 92 -8.90 -18.66 7.32
CA ARG A 92 -7.85 -17.64 7.17
C ARG A 92 -8.34 -16.25 7.60
N LYS A 93 -9.61 -15.89 7.30
CA LYS A 93 -10.21 -14.65 7.81
C LYS A 93 -10.29 -14.65 9.35
N THR A 94 -10.70 -15.77 9.93
CA THR A 94 -10.72 -15.93 11.39
C THR A 94 -9.32 -15.80 11.99
N ALA A 95 -8.31 -16.39 11.33
CA ALA A 95 -6.92 -16.30 11.77
C ALA A 95 -6.37 -14.86 11.68
N LEU A 96 -6.68 -14.11 10.63
CA LEU A 96 -6.38 -12.68 10.52
C LEU A 96 -6.93 -11.89 11.71
N ILE A 97 -8.24 -12.06 12.00
CA ILE A 97 -8.91 -11.35 13.09
C ILE A 97 -8.27 -11.71 14.44
N ASN A 98 -8.06 -13.01 14.70
CA ASN A 98 -7.45 -13.47 15.94
C ASN A 98 -6.02 -12.98 16.11
N TYR A 99 -5.20 -13.00 15.05
CA TYR A 99 -3.85 -12.47 15.07
C TYR A 99 -3.85 -10.98 15.42
N CYS A 100 -4.68 -10.18 14.74
CA CYS A 100 -4.76 -8.76 15.01
C CYS A 100 -5.22 -8.47 16.44
N ASN A 101 -6.27 -9.12 16.90
CA ASN A 101 -6.78 -8.94 18.28
C ASN A 101 -5.72 -9.31 19.33
N SER A 102 -4.98 -10.41 19.13
CA SER A 102 -3.94 -10.85 20.06
C SER A 102 -2.72 -9.93 20.09
N ASN A 103 -2.52 -9.13 19.03
CA ASN A 103 -1.40 -8.20 18.91
C ASN A 103 -1.81 -6.72 19.08
N GLY A 104 -3.06 -6.44 19.49
CA GLY A 104 -3.55 -5.08 19.66
C GLY A 104 -3.63 -4.29 18.34
N LEU A 105 -3.85 -4.98 17.21
CA LEU A 105 -3.94 -4.40 15.87
C LEU A 105 -5.39 -4.35 15.39
N ASP A 106 -5.70 -3.33 14.57
CA ASP A 106 -6.97 -3.30 13.86
C ASP A 106 -6.89 -4.16 12.60
N TYR A 107 -7.69 -5.23 12.55
CA TYR A 107 -7.77 -6.14 11.40
C TYR A 107 -8.34 -5.48 10.13
N SER A 108 -9.00 -4.33 10.24
CA SER A 108 -9.51 -3.56 9.12
C SER A 108 -8.49 -2.58 8.54
N SER A 109 -7.32 -2.43 9.18
CA SER A 109 -6.25 -1.56 8.74
C SER A 109 -5.27 -2.26 7.79
N LEU A 110 -4.63 -1.51 6.88
CA LEU A 110 -3.53 -2.04 6.05
C LEU A 110 -2.39 -2.58 6.90
N TYR A 111 -2.03 -1.88 7.98
CA TYR A 111 -0.95 -2.33 8.86
C TYR A 111 -1.26 -3.67 9.51
N GLY A 112 -2.45 -3.83 10.07
CA GLY A 112 -2.87 -5.10 10.69
C GLY A 112 -2.84 -6.25 9.70
N GLN A 113 -3.34 -6.03 8.48
CA GLN A 113 -3.40 -7.04 7.44
C GLN A 113 -2.03 -7.38 6.84
N LEU A 114 -1.17 -6.41 6.60
CA LEU A 114 0.20 -6.64 6.15
C LEU A 114 1.06 -7.32 7.24
N SER A 115 0.82 -6.99 8.51
CA SER A 115 1.46 -7.66 9.63
C SER A 115 1.04 -9.13 9.72
N TYR A 116 -0.25 -9.42 9.55
CA TYR A 116 -0.74 -10.79 9.47
C TYR A 116 -0.21 -11.53 8.24
N LEU A 117 -0.19 -10.88 7.06
CA LEU A 117 0.40 -11.46 5.86
C LEU A 117 1.85 -11.89 6.10
N PHE A 118 2.63 -11.03 6.73
CA PHE A 118 4.02 -11.34 7.03
C PHE A 118 4.15 -12.52 8.00
N TYR A 119 3.33 -12.53 9.06
CA TYR A 119 3.25 -13.66 10.00
C TYR A 119 2.86 -14.96 9.28
N GLU A 120 1.81 -14.93 8.44
CA GLU A 120 1.33 -16.09 7.69
C GLU A 120 2.39 -16.61 6.71
N LEU A 121 3.10 -15.73 6.01
CA LEU A 121 4.22 -16.10 5.14
C LEU A 121 5.39 -16.73 5.90
N GLN A 122 5.69 -16.25 7.10
CA GLN A 122 6.77 -16.81 7.93
C GLN A 122 6.44 -18.18 8.49
N ASN A 123 5.19 -18.44 8.86
CA ASN A 123 4.80 -19.63 9.60
C ASN A 123 4.16 -20.71 8.71
N GLU A 124 3.35 -20.29 7.73
CA GLU A 124 2.59 -21.23 6.89
C GLU A 124 3.21 -21.39 5.49
N TYR A 125 3.96 -20.38 5.01
CA TYR A 125 4.54 -20.37 3.66
C TYR A 125 6.03 -19.97 3.64
N PRO A 126 6.90 -20.53 4.52
CA PRO A 126 8.31 -20.09 4.63
C PRO A 126 9.11 -20.27 3.34
N SER A 127 8.82 -21.32 2.57
CA SER A 127 9.47 -21.55 1.28
C SER A 127 9.08 -20.49 0.23
N LEU A 128 7.83 -20.03 0.24
CA LEU A 128 7.40 -18.93 -0.63
C LEU A 128 8.07 -17.63 -0.22
N LEU A 129 8.12 -17.30 1.06
CA LEU A 129 8.80 -16.11 1.55
C LEU A 129 10.29 -16.11 1.17
N SER A 130 10.96 -17.25 1.31
CA SER A 130 12.36 -17.41 0.86
C SER A 130 12.52 -17.16 -0.64
N THR A 131 11.60 -17.71 -1.47
CA THR A 131 11.58 -17.49 -2.92
C THR A 131 11.38 -16.00 -3.26
N LEU A 132 10.45 -15.32 -2.58
CA LEU A 132 10.20 -13.90 -2.78
C LEU A 132 11.42 -13.05 -2.43
N ARG A 133 12.12 -13.36 -1.33
CA ARG A 133 13.34 -12.65 -0.91
C ARG A 133 14.53 -12.88 -1.82
N SER A 134 14.61 -14.04 -2.47
CA SER A 134 15.68 -14.38 -3.42
C SER A 134 15.35 -14.00 -4.87
N THR A 135 14.20 -13.36 -5.12
CA THR A 135 13.77 -12.93 -6.44
C THR A 135 14.78 -11.95 -7.05
N ALA A 136 15.16 -12.16 -8.31
CA ALA A 136 16.01 -11.21 -9.04
C ALA A 136 15.29 -9.85 -9.18
N ASN A 137 15.99 -8.75 -8.89
CA ASN A 137 15.38 -7.41 -8.93
C ASN A 137 15.32 -6.87 -10.38
N ASN A 138 14.49 -7.48 -11.20
CA ASN A 138 14.25 -7.12 -12.61
C ASN A 138 12.80 -7.49 -13.01
N SER A 139 12.41 -7.15 -14.24
CA SER A 139 11.07 -7.43 -14.76
C SER A 139 10.71 -8.91 -14.76
N GLY A 140 11.67 -9.80 -15.08
CA GLY A 140 11.48 -11.25 -15.03
C GLY A 140 11.26 -11.76 -13.60
N GLY A 141 11.98 -11.19 -12.63
CA GLY A 141 11.77 -11.47 -11.21
C GLY A 141 10.38 -11.01 -10.74
N ALA A 142 9.92 -9.84 -11.17
CA ALA A 142 8.59 -9.35 -10.85
C ALA A 142 7.49 -10.27 -11.41
N TYR A 143 7.67 -10.75 -12.65
CA TYR A 143 6.78 -11.75 -13.23
C TYR A 143 6.73 -13.01 -12.35
N ASN A 144 7.88 -13.57 -12.01
CA ASN A 144 7.96 -14.79 -11.21
C ASN A 144 7.36 -14.60 -9.81
N ALA A 145 7.62 -13.49 -9.16
CA ALA A 145 7.06 -13.18 -7.84
C ALA A 145 5.53 -13.08 -7.90
N GLY A 146 4.97 -12.36 -8.88
CA GLY A 146 3.53 -12.23 -9.08
C GLY A 146 2.86 -13.56 -9.37
N TYR A 147 3.49 -14.39 -10.22
CA TYR A 147 3.01 -15.73 -10.53
C TYR A 147 3.01 -16.61 -9.28
N ARG A 148 4.14 -16.70 -8.57
CA ARG A 148 4.31 -17.58 -7.40
C ARG A 148 3.40 -17.18 -6.25
N PHE A 149 3.27 -15.89 -5.96
CA PHE A 149 2.37 -15.43 -4.92
C PHE A 149 0.91 -15.79 -5.23
N CYS A 150 0.44 -15.54 -6.45
CA CYS A 150 -0.90 -15.96 -6.87
C CYS A 150 -1.08 -17.48 -6.80
N TYR A 151 -0.12 -18.22 -7.35
CA TYR A 151 -0.22 -19.66 -7.49
C TYR A 151 -0.16 -20.39 -6.15
N ASP A 152 0.74 -20.01 -5.26
CA ASP A 152 1.00 -20.74 -4.01
C ASP A 152 0.20 -20.20 -2.82
N PHE A 153 -0.06 -18.88 -2.77
CA PHE A 153 -0.69 -18.21 -1.64
C PHE A 153 -2.17 -17.90 -1.88
N GLU A 154 -2.53 -17.17 -2.96
CA GLU A 154 -3.92 -16.76 -3.22
C GLU A 154 -4.79 -17.92 -3.71
N ARG A 155 -4.26 -18.76 -4.57
CA ARG A 155 -4.91 -20.00 -5.06
C ARG A 155 -6.32 -19.79 -5.63
N PRO A 156 -6.54 -18.82 -6.52
CA PRO A 156 -7.86 -18.55 -7.07
C PRO A 156 -8.37 -19.68 -7.97
N ALA A 157 -9.68 -19.73 -8.22
CA ALA A 157 -10.21 -20.50 -9.33
C ALA A 157 -9.53 -20.11 -10.65
N SER A 158 -9.32 -21.03 -11.58
CA SER A 158 -8.51 -20.82 -12.80
C SER A 158 -7.08 -20.36 -12.48
N ARG A 159 -6.47 -21.05 -11.52
CA ARG A 159 -5.20 -20.72 -10.87
C ARG A 159 -4.09 -20.34 -11.86
N GLU A 160 -3.89 -21.16 -12.92
CA GLU A 160 -2.82 -20.96 -13.90
C GLU A 160 -2.99 -19.68 -14.70
N SER A 161 -4.17 -19.43 -15.27
CA SER A 161 -4.42 -18.25 -16.08
C SER A 161 -4.40 -16.96 -15.27
N LYS A 162 -4.97 -16.98 -14.05
CA LYS A 162 -4.93 -15.82 -13.14
C LYS A 162 -3.51 -15.52 -12.66
N SER A 163 -2.71 -16.54 -12.36
CA SER A 163 -1.31 -16.35 -11.99
C SER A 163 -0.49 -15.70 -13.12
N LYS A 164 -0.69 -16.12 -14.37
CA LYS A 164 -0.05 -15.47 -15.54
C LYS A 164 -0.48 -14.02 -15.72
N ALA A 165 -1.79 -13.72 -15.56
CA ALA A 165 -2.29 -12.35 -15.68
C ALA A 165 -1.68 -11.43 -14.62
N ARG A 166 -1.63 -11.86 -13.35
CA ARG A 166 -1.01 -11.09 -12.26
C ARG A 166 0.50 -10.93 -12.44
N ALA A 167 1.17 -11.98 -12.92
CA ALA A 167 2.59 -11.93 -13.26
C ALA A 167 2.88 -10.90 -14.36
N SER A 168 2.03 -10.85 -15.40
CA SER A 168 2.16 -9.85 -16.48
C SER A 168 1.94 -8.43 -15.96
N SER A 169 0.95 -8.21 -15.07
CA SER A 169 0.74 -6.92 -14.41
C SER A 169 1.93 -6.53 -13.53
N ALA A 170 2.47 -7.47 -12.77
CA ALA A 170 3.65 -7.24 -11.92
C ALA A 170 4.86 -6.75 -12.74
N SER A 171 5.15 -7.42 -13.85
CA SER A 171 6.31 -7.11 -14.69
C SER A 171 6.13 -5.90 -15.60
N GLY A 172 4.89 -5.67 -16.10
CA GLY A 172 4.59 -4.62 -17.08
C GLY A 172 4.12 -3.30 -16.48
N ASN A 173 3.47 -3.34 -15.31
CA ASN A 173 2.87 -2.16 -14.69
C ASN A 173 3.59 -1.76 -13.40
N TYR A 174 3.67 -2.68 -12.42
CA TYR A 174 4.17 -2.34 -11.08
C TYR A 174 5.69 -2.20 -11.03
N TYR A 175 6.42 -3.16 -11.62
CA TYR A 175 7.87 -3.08 -11.59
C TYR A 175 8.42 -1.82 -12.26
N PRO A 176 8.03 -1.43 -13.49
CA PRO A 176 8.48 -0.19 -14.10
C PRO A 176 8.10 1.06 -13.30
N LYS A 177 6.91 1.07 -12.68
CA LYS A 177 6.43 2.18 -11.85
C LYS A 177 7.37 2.48 -10.69
N TYR A 178 7.86 1.45 -10.00
CA TYR A 178 8.70 1.59 -8.81
C TYR A 178 10.20 1.53 -9.12
N ALA A 179 10.63 0.87 -10.18
CA ALA A 179 12.02 0.83 -10.60
C ALA A 179 12.47 2.08 -11.38
N GLY A 180 11.54 2.74 -12.09
CA GLY A 180 11.82 3.91 -12.94
C GLY A 180 11.75 5.25 -12.20
N ASN A 181 11.09 5.32 -11.06
CA ASN A 181 11.12 6.51 -10.21
C ASN A 181 12.47 6.52 -9.50
N GLY A 182 13.46 7.24 -10.03
CA GLY A 182 14.79 7.42 -9.45
C GLY A 182 14.83 8.12 -8.09
N GLY A 183 13.83 7.90 -7.28
CA GLY A 183 13.84 8.03 -5.84
C GLY A 183 14.65 6.86 -5.29
N SER A 184 15.77 7.17 -4.73
CA SER A 184 16.78 6.27 -4.15
C SER A 184 16.18 5.41 -3.04
N TYR A 185 15.43 4.38 -3.41
CA TYR A 185 15.24 3.24 -2.52
C TYR A 185 16.48 2.37 -2.69
N THR A 186 17.57 2.79 -2.05
CA THR A 186 18.80 2.00 -1.99
C THR A 186 18.42 0.67 -1.35
N THR A 187 18.35 -0.38 -2.17
CA THR A 187 18.44 -1.76 -1.72
C THR A 187 19.82 -1.91 -1.09
N GLN A 188 19.93 -1.51 0.17
CA GLN A 188 21.02 -2.00 0.98
C GLN A 188 20.67 -3.45 1.24
N ALA A 189 21.33 -4.35 0.51
CA ALA A 189 21.31 -5.76 0.77
C ALA A 189 21.93 -5.97 2.18
N THR A 190 21.10 -5.85 3.20
CA THR A 190 21.44 -6.29 4.52
C THR A 190 21.05 -7.76 4.60
N THR A 191 22.05 -8.61 4.84
CA THR A 191 21.93 -10.04 5.10
C THR A 191 21.18 -10.38 6.39
N ALA A 192 20.60 -9.38 7.06
CA ALA A 192 19.69 -9.53 8.19
C ALA A 192 18.29 -9.08 7.79
N ALA A 193 17.27 -9.85 8.15
CA ALA A 193 15.88 -9.43 8.04
C ALA A 193 15.70 -8.06 8.71
N PRO A 194 15.02 -7.07 8.07
CA PRO A 194 14.73 -5.82 8.75
C PRO A 194 14.01 -6.12 10.07
N ALA A 195 14.42 -5.43 11.13
CA ALA A 195 13.69 -5.50 12.38
C ALA A 195 12.23 -5.12 12.13
N PRO A 196 11.25 -5.78 12.79
CA PRO A 196 9.86 -5.38 12.73
C PRO A 196 9.72 -3.88 12.98
N ALA A 197 8.76 -3.23 12.33
CA ALA A 197 8.49 -1.82 12.61
C ALA A 197 8.33 -1.63 14.12
N PRO A 198 8.91 -0.57 14.72
CA PRO A 198 8.83 -0.38 16.16
C PRO A 198 7.37 -0.29 16.61
N THR A 199 7.04 -0.99 17.68
CA THR A 199 5.68 -1.08 18.24
C THR A 199 5.53 -0.38 19.60
N GLN A 200 6.57 0.29 20.07
CA GLN A 200 6.61 0.92 21.39
C GLN A 200 6.82 2.43 21.28
N PRO A 201 6.33 3.22 22.25
CA PRO A 201 6.76 4.60 22.43
C PRO A 201 8.27 4.72 22.60
N GLY A 202 8.87 5.81 22.17
CA GLY A 202 10.31 6.01 22.27
C GLY A 202 10.86 7.06 21.32
N ASN A 203 12.21 7.16 21.27
CA ASN A 203 12.89 8.06 20.37
C ASN A 203 13.28 7.36 19.07
N TYR A 204 12.95 7.98 17.97
CA TYR A 204 13.17 7.44 16.62
C TYR A 204 13.80 8.48 15.70
N VAL A 205 14.35 7.98 14.60
CA VAL A 205 14.82 8.81 13.48
C VAL A 205 13.96 8.45 12.27
N VAL A 206 13.43 9.44 11.59
CA VAL A 206 12.71 9.28 10.32
C VAL A 206 13.67 8.71 9.28
N SER A 207 13.27 7.63 8.61
CA SER A 207 14.08 6.87 7.66
C SER A 207 13.26 6.55 6.42
N THR A 208 13.14 7.54 5.55
CA THR A 208 12.32 7.50 4.32
C THR A 208 13.15 7.44 3.05
N GLY A 209 14.49 7.42 3.17
CA GLY A 209 15.39 7.42 2.01
C GLY A 209 15.40 8.75 1.24
N GLY A 210 15.28 9.88 1.96
CA GLY A 210 15.38 11.23 1.38
C GLY A 210 14.04 11.91 1.11
N SER A 211 12.90 11.22 1.34
CA SER A 211 11.57 11.82 1.20
C SER A 211 11.07 12.40 2.52
N ASN A 212 10.01 13.21 2.48
CA ASN A 212 9.33 13.67 3.68
C ASN A 212 8.31 12.63 4.17
N LEU A 213 8.24 12.39 5.49
CA LEU A 213 7.23 11.59 6.15
C LEU A 213 6.01 12.45 6.47
N ASN A 214 4.82 12.01 6.09
CA ASN A 214 3.58 12.70 6.44
C ASN A 214 3.25 12.50 7.93
N VAL A 215 2.90 13.60 8.60
CA VAL A 215 2.20 13.59 9.89
C VAL A 215 0.71 13.67 9.60
N ARG A 216 -0.08 12.74 10.15
CA ARG A 216 -1.50 12.59 9.83
C ARG A 216 -2.38 12.89 11.05
N SER A 217 -3.64 13.26 10.79
CA SER A 217 -4.60 13.59 11.87
C SER A 217 -5.05 12.39 12.69
N GLY A 218 -4.71 11.15 12.28
CA GLY A 218 -5.07 9.92 12.98
C GLY A 218 -4.15 8.75 12.58
N PRO A 219 -4.22 7.62 13.33
CA PRO A 219 -3.35 6.47 13.13
C PRO A 219 -3.80 5.58 11.95
N SER A 220 -3.91 6.19 10.76
CA SER A 220 -4.25 5.51 9.50
C SER A 220 -3.66 6.24 8.31
N ALA A 221 -3.32 5.49 7.25
CA ALA A 221 -2.91 6.05 5.96
C ALA A 221 -4.03 6.86 5.26
N ASP A 222 -5.28 6.61 5.63
CA ASP A 222 -6.48 7.26 5.05
C ASP A 222 -6.79 8.61 5.70
N THR A 223 -6.13 8.97 6.81
CA THR A 223 -6.36 10.25 7.47
C THR A 223 -5.57 11.38 6.81
N THR A 224 -6.08 12.60 6.97
CA THR A 224 -5.50 13.80 6.35
C THR A 224 -4.05 14.04 6.81
N ALA A 225 -3.15 14.34 5.89
CA ALA A 225 -1.80 14.80 6.22
C ALA A 225 -1.88 16.24 6.72
N VAL A 226 -1.45 16.49 7.96
CA VAL A 226 -1.50 17.78 8.65
C VAL A 226 -0.14 18.47 8.71
N ALA A 227 0.95 17.72 8.59
CA ALA A 227 2.32 18.21 8.52
C ALA A 227 3.23 17.21 7.80
N LYS A 228 4.52 17.56 7.67
CA LYS A 228 5.58 16.70 7.12
C LYS A 228 6.84 16.78 7.95
N VAL A 229 7.55 15.66 8.07
CA VAL A 229 8.86 15.55 8.74
C VAL A 229 9.89 15.10 7.74
N THR A 230 11.03 15.77 7.68
CA THR A 230 12.15 15.42 6.79
C THR A 230 12.84 14.12 7.21
N ASP A 231 13.40 13.44 6.24
CA ASP A 231 14.27 12.29 6.47
C ASP A 231 15.43 12.66 7.40
N GLY A 232 15.84 11.73 8.27
CA GLY A 232 16.88 11.96 9.27
C GLY A 232 16.44 12.73 10.51
N THR A 233 15.23 13.29 10.56
CA THR A 233 14.73 14.04 11.74
C THR A 233 14.51 13.08 12.91
N ARG A 234 14.97 13.49 14.11
CA ARG A 234 14.66 12.81 15.37
C ARG A 234 13.26 13.18 15.82
N ILE A 235 12.47 12.17 16.19
CA ILE A 235 11.11 12.33 16.70
C ILE A 235 10.94 11.53 17.98
N THR A 236 10.07 12.01 18.87
CA THR A 236 9.62 11.25 20.04
C THR A 236 8.22 10.75 19.79
N VAL A 237 8.04 9.46 19.81
CA VAL A 237 6.75 8.78 19.71
C VAL A 237 6.22 8.56 21.12
N THR A 238 5.05 9.07 21.42
CA THR A 238 4.42 9.01 22.74
C THR A 238 3.42 7.86 22.88
N GLU A 239 2.88 7.41 21.76
CA GLU A 239 1.91 6.31 21.67
C GLU A 239 2.08 5.61 20.32
N VAL A 240 1.81 4.30 20.25
CA VAL A 240 1.76 3.55 18.99
C VAL A 240 0.40 2.88 18.84
N SER A 241 -0.28 3.15 17.72
CA SER A 241 -1.57 2.57 17.37
C SER A 241 -1.62 2.26 15.88
N ASN A 242 -2.08 1.06 15.50
CA ASN A 242 -2.20 0.62 14.09
C ASN A 242 -0.91 0.82 13.25
N GLY A 243 0.27 0.67 13.86
CA GLY A 243 1.55 0.91 13.19
C GLY A 243 1.88 2.38 12.91
N PHE A 244 1.14 3.29 13.55
CA PHE A 244 1.43 4.73 13.56
C PHE A 244 1.88 5.16 14.96
N GLY A 245 2.89 6.00 15.01
CA GLY A 245 3.38 6.64 16.23
C GLY A 245 2.83 8.05 16.38
N HIS A 246 2.27 8.36 17.55
CA HIS A 246 1.83 9.70 17.89
C HIS A 246 3.02 10.59 18.18
N VAL A 247 3.10 11.73 17.53
CA VAL A 247 4.21 12.68 17.60
C VAL A 247 3.70 14.12 17.69
N ASN A 248 4.50 14.99 18.30
CA ASN A 248 4.35 16.42 18.13
C ASN A 248 5.55 16.96 17.34
N VAL A 249 5.29 17.52 16.18
CA VAL A 249 6.33 18.06 15.30
C VAL A 249 6.06 19.53 15.04
N GLY A 250 6.94 20.40 15.55
CA GLY A 250 6.79 21.84 15.38
C GLY A 250 5.49 22.43 15.93
N GLY A 251 4.94 21.81 16.99
CA GLY A 251 3.66 22.20 17.59
C GLY A 251 2.43 21.58 16.91
N VAL A 252 2.61 20.74 15.89
CA VAL A 252 1.52 20.01 15.25
C VAL A 252 1.48 18.60 15.82
N ASP A 253 0.38 18.26 16.48
CA ASP A 253 0.09 16.91 16.94
C ASP A 253 -0.43 16.04 15.79
N GLY A 254 0.04 14.78 15.74
CA GLY A 254 -0.43 13.86 14.72
C GLY A 254 0.32 12.53 14.75
N TRP A 255 0.16 11.77 13.70
CA TRP A 255 0.59 10.39 13.61
C TRP A 255 1.51 10.16 12.41
N VAL A 256 2.63 9.49 12.62
CA VAL A 256 3.56 9.08 11.57
C VAL A 256 3.59 7.57 11.46
N SER A 257 3.71 7.04 10.24
CA SER A 257 3.84 5.59 10.06
C SER A 257 5.17 5.10 10.63
N MET A 258 5.11 4.11 11.52
CA MET A 258 6.28 3.48 12.15
C MET A 258 7.13 2.67 11.17
N SER A 259 6.59 2.34 9.99
CA SER A 259 7.35 1.70 8.90
C SER A 259 8.44 2.61 8.29
N TYR A 260 8.43 3.89 8.62
CA TYR A 260 9.37 4.89 8.11
C TYR A 260 10.26 5.48 9.21
N VAL A 261 10.36 4.82 10.35
CA VAL A 261 11.23 5.25 11.44
C VAL A 261 12.11 4.09 11.91
N LYS A 262 13.27 4.42 12.43
CA LYS A 262 14.19 3.47 13.07
C LYS A 262 14.54 3.97 14.46
N ALA A 263 14.90 3.08 15.39
CA ALA A 263 15.34 3.46 16.72
C ALA A 263 16.49 4.47 16.64
N ALA A 264 16.44 5.51 17.49
CA ALA A 264 17.41 6.61 17.50
C ALA A 264 18.76 6.19 18.09
#